data_72f66d9fcfed13fe77b58c14f6e84b76
#
_entry.id   72f66d9fcfed13fe77b58c14f6e84b76
#
_cell.length_a   1.000
_cell.length_b   1.000
_cell.length_c   1.000
_cell.angle_alpha   90.00
_cell.angle_beta   90.00
_cell.angle_gamma   90.00
#
_symmetry.space_group_name_H-M   'P 1'
#
loop_
_entity.id
_entity.type
_entity.pdbx_description
1 polymer ?
#
loop_
_entity_poly.entity_id
_entity_poly.type
_entity_poly.pdbx_seq_one_letter_code
_entity_poly.pdbx_strand_id
1 'polypeptide(L)'
;VVAYNGYTSAAKKNVVKNNHNAMYKKILLQIQECEINGSVELMRLPKNTTKYNIDCASTNNHNLYMHYIINHMNNSGNPKNPYGDQSGGGIGTDDAYVRTHYTNATQDHIIGFVTVYTKGSNMVILHACFQTPCSKSSNRLYNEIALP
;
A
#
# COMPACT_ATOMS: atom_id res chain seq x y z
N VAL A 1 -32.46 6.55 14.91
CA VAL A 1 -31.09 7.09 14.61
C VAL A 1 -30.15 5.93 14.41
N VAL A 2 -29.77 5.68 13.19
CA VAL A 2 -28.72 4.72 12.92
C VAL A 2 -27.39 5.40 13.30
N ALA A 3 -26.78 4.94 14.39
CA ALA A 3 -25.42 5.35 14.69
C ALA A 3 -24.52 4.88 13.54
N TYR A 4 -23.95 5.80 12.81
CA TYR A 4 -23.09 5.52 11.66
C TYR A 4 -21.69 5.18 12.15
N ASN A 5 -21.45 3.91 12.49
CA ASN A 5 -20.18 3.44 13.03
C ASN A 5 -19.29 2.84 11.93
N GLY A 6 -19.29 3.43 10.73
CA GLY A 6 -18.40 2.99 9.67
C GLY A 6 -19.08 2.84 8.31
N TYR A 7 -18.32 2.33 7.37
CA TYR A 7 -18.75 2.13 6.00
C TYR A 7 -19.68 0.93 5.86
N THR A 8 -20.66 1.01 4.96
CA THR A 8 -21.39 -0.18 4.48
C THR A 8 -20.44 -1.16 3.82
N SER A 9 -20.84 -2.43 3.65
CA SER A 9 -20.00 -3.44 2.98
C SER A 9 -19.59 -3.00 1.57
N ALA A 10 -20.51 -2.45 0.79
CA ALA A 10 -20.22 -1.93 -0.54
C ALA A 10 -19.23 -0.76 -0.50
N ALA A 11 -19.40 0.17 0.44
CA ALA A 11 -18.48 1.29 0.59
C ALA A 11 -17.07 0.83 1.01
N LYS A 12 -16.96 -0.15 1.92
CA LYS A 12 -15.66 -0.72 2.30
C LYS A 12 -14.93 -1.31 1.09
N LYS A 13 -15.61 -2.08 0.26
CA LYS A 13 -15.02 -2.63 -0.97
C LYS A 13 -14.49 -1.54 -1.89
N ASN A 14 -15.26 -0.48 -2.09
CA ASN A 14 -14.86 0.63 -2.95
C ASN A 14 -13.65 1.38 -2.37
N VAL A 15 -13.59 1.59 -1.06
CA VAL A 15 -12.45 2.21 -0.39
C VAL A 15 -11.17 1.38 -0.65
N VAL A 16 -11.23 0.08 -0.47
CA VAL A 16 -10.06 -0.79 -0.74
C VAL A 16 -9.61 -0.72 -2.19
N LYS A 17 -10.55 -0.76 -3.14
CA LYS A 17 -10.24 -0.63 -4.57
C LYS A 17 -9.60 0.72 -4.90
N ASN A 18 -10.11 1.79 -4.31
CA ASN A 18 -9.54 3.12 -4.49
C ASN A 18 -8.14 3.24 -3.88
N ASN A 19 -7.92 2.65 -2.69
CA ASN A 19 -6.62 2.62 -2.04
C ASN A 19 -5.58 1.86 -2.87
N HIS A 20 -5.96 0.70 -3.40
CA HIS A 20 -5.11 -0.08 -4.29
C HIS A 20 -4.73 0.73 -5.54
N ASN A 21 -5.71 1.38 -6.18
CA ASN A 21 -5.47 2.20 -7.36
C ASN A 21 -4.60 3.43 -7.06
N ALA A 22 -4.81 4.07 -5.90
CA ALA A 22 -3.97 5.20 -5.46
C ALA A 22 -2.51 4.78 -5.28
N MET A 23 -2.27 3.61 -4.65
CA MET A 23 -0.92 3.08 -4.49
C MET A 23 -0.28 2.70 -5.82
N TYR A 24 -1.04 2.09 -6.72
CA TYR A 24 -0.60 1.78 -8.07
C TYR A 24 -0.12 3.03 -8.82
N LYS A 25 -0.95 4.08 -8.84
CA LYS A 25 -0.60 5.36 -9.45
C LYS A 25 0.61 6.02 -8.82
N LYS A 26 0.73 5.94 -7.48
CA LYS A 26 1.89 6.51 -6.77
C LYS A 26 3.19 5.82 -7.16
N ILE A 27 3.19 4.50 -7.31
CA ILE A 27 4.38 3.77 -7.75
C ILE A 27 4.76 4.16 -9.17
N LEU A 28 3.79 4.24 -10.09
CA LEU A 28 4.06 4.69 -11.46
C LEU A 28 4.63 6.11 -11.51
N LEU A 29 4.05 7.03 -10.75
CA LEU A 29 4.57 8.40 -10.65
C LEU A 29 6.00 8.41 -10.12
N GLN A 30 6.29 7.57 -9.12
CA GLN A 30 7.61 7.50 -8.52
C GLN A 30 8.67 6.99 -9.49
N ILE A 31 8.31 6.03 -10.35
CA ILE A 31 9.18 5.56 -11.43
C ILE A 31 9.52 6.71 -12.37
N GLN A 32 8.50 7.46 -12.80
CA GLN A 32 8.70 8.62 -13.69
C GLN A 32 9.56 9.72 -13.04
N GLU A 33 9.31 10.05 -11.77
CA GLU A 33 10.11 11.04 -11.06
C GLU A 33 11.57 10.62 -10.94
N CYS A 34 11.83 9.33 -10.67
CA CYS A 34 13.19 8.80 -10.66
C CYS A 34 13.88 8.90 -12.03
N GLU A 35 13.16 8.58 -13.10
CA GLU A 35 13.71 8.65 -14.47
C GLU A 35 14.02 10.09 -14.90
N ILE A 36 13.18 11.05 -14.52
CA ILE A 36 13.33 12.44 -14.93
C ILE A 36 14.30 13.21 -14.04
N ASN A 37 14.18 13.05 -12.72
CA ASN A 37 14.88 13.89 -11.75
C ASN A 37 16.03 13.16 -11.06
N GLY A 38 16.14 11.83 -11.17
CA GLY A 38 17.10 11.01 -10.45
C GLY A 38 16.86 10.92 -8.94
N SER A 39 15.88 11.65 -8.41
CA SER A 39 15.54 11.67 -7.00
C SER A 39 14.04 11.92 -6.78
N VAL A 40 13.57 11.55 -5.60
CA VAL A 40 12.18 11.71 -5.19
C VAL A 40 12.08 12.24 -3.76
N GLU A 41 11.04 13.00 -3.47
CA GLU A 41 10.81 13.56 -2.14
C GLU A 41 9.73 12.77 -1.40
N LEU A 42 10.11 12.07 -0.34
CA LEU A 42 9.24 11.15 0.39
C LEU A 42 9.32 11.32 1.91
N MET A 43 8.20 11.10 2.60
CA MET A 43 8.14 10.91 4.06
C MET A 43 8.54 9.46 4.38
N ARG A 44 9.84 9.20 4.44
CA ARG A 44 10.38 7.82 4.48
C ARG A 44 10.29 7.09 5.82
N LEU A 45 10.00 7.82 6.90
CA LEU A 45 9.95 7.26 8.25
C LEU A 45 8.52 7.03 8.71
N PRO A 46 8.25 5.94 9.46
CA PRO A 46 6.92 5.70 10.02
C PRO A 46 6.47 6.83 10.93
N LYS A 47 5.20 7.23 10.82
CA LYS A 47 4.57 8.27 11.66
C LYS A 47 5.31 9.61 11.67
N ASN A 48 6.07 9.91 10.61
CA ASN A 48 6.84 11.13 10.48
C ASN A 48 6.52 11.83 9.16
N THR A 49 6.12 13.09 9.24
CA THR A 49 5.73 13.90 8.06
C THR A 49 6.89 14.67 7.45
N THR A 50 8.11 14.53 7.98
CA THR A 50 9.30 15.14 7.38
C THR A 50 9.61 14.47 6.04
N LYS A 51 9.73 15.27 5.01
CA LYS A 51 10.12 14.81 3.68
C LYS A 51 11.63 14.77 3.54
N TYR A 52 12.10 13.76 2.86
CA TYR A 52 13.52 13.54 2.55
C TYR A 52 13.69 13.43 1.04
N ASN A 53 14.73 14.04 0.54
CA ASN A 53 15.13 13.80 -0.86
C ASN A 53 15.88 12.47 -0.94
N ILE A 54 15.35 11.55 -1.74
CA ILE A 54 15.82 10.18 -1.89
C ILE A 54 16.46 10.04 -3.26
N ASP A 55 17.75 9.77 -3.31
CA ASP A 55 18.45 9.47 -4.55
C ASP A 55 18.05 8.06 -5.05
N CYS A 56 17.48 8.00 -6.24
CA CYS A 56 16.97 6.76 -6.82
C CYS A 56 18.10 5.79 -7.23
N ALA A 57 19.24 6.30 -7.65
CA ALA A 57 20.35 5.47 -8.08
C ALA A 57 21.07 4.79 -6.91
N SER A 58 21.12 5.45 -5.76
CA SER A 58 21.77 4.93 -4.55
C SER A 58 20.84 4.13 -3.64
N THR A 59 19.53 4.22 -3.88
CA THR A 59 18.53 3.51 -3.08
C THR A 59 18.06 2.26 -3.81
N ASN A 60 18.20 1.09 -3.16
CA ASN A 60 17.71 -0.13 -3.77
C ASN A 60 16.16 -0.15 -3.84
N ASN A 61 15.63 -0.87 -4.84
CA ASN A 61 14.19 -0.94 -5.09
C ASN A 61 13.39 -1.47 -3.90
N HIS A 62 13.96 -2.41 -3.13
CA HIS A 62 13.31 -2.93 -1.93
C HIS A 62 13.04 -1.81 -0.91
N ASN A 63 14.04 -1.00 -0.58
CA ASN A 63 13.85 0.12 0.35
C ASN A 63 12.92 1.19 -0.21
N LEU A 64 13.07 1.55 -1.48
CA LEU A 64 12.26 2.58 -2.10
C LEU A 64 10.77 2.19 -2.13
N TYR A 65 10.44 1.01 -2.68
CA TYR A 65 9.05 0.62 -2.92
C TYR A 65 8.40 -0.12 -1.75
N MET A 66 9.17 -0.86 -0.92
CA MET A 66 8.60 -1.59 0.22
C MET A 66 8.65 -0.84 1.55
N HIS A 67 9.39 0.26 1.64
CA HIS A 67 9.47 1.02 2.88
C HIS A 67 9.15 2.50 2.69
N TYR A 68 9.88 3.21 1.85
CA TYR A 68 9.75 4.67 1.79
C TYR A 68 8.44 5.12 1.17
N ILE A 69 8.03 4.55 0.05
CA ILE A 69 6.74 4.88 -0.58
C ILE A 69 5.57 4.47 0.32
N ILE A 70 5.66 3.32 0.98
CA ILE A 70 4.60 2.86 1.90
C ILE A 70 4.47 3.81 3.09
N ASN A 71 5.58 4.18 3.71
CA ASN A 71 5.55 5.16 4.81
C ASN A 71 5.00 6.50 4.35
N HIS A 72 5.40 6.96 3.16
CA HIS A 72 4.86 8.19 2.59
C HIS A 72 3.35 8.13 2.40
N MET A 73 2.83 7.06 1.83
CA MET A 73 1.40 6.87 1.61
C MET A 73 0.62 6.81 2.92
N ASN A 74 1.12 6.09 3.91
CA ASN A 74 0.48 6.01 5.23
C ASN A 74 0.55 7.34 6.01
N ASN A 75 1.63 8.12 5.84
CA ASN A 75 1.82 9.40 6.53
C ASN A 75 1.10 10.58 5.86
N SER A 76 0.70 10.47 4.60
CA SER A 76 0.04 11.55 3.87
C SER A 76 -1.42 11.81 4.25
N GLY A 77 -1.88 11.24 5.36
CA GLY A 77 -3.15 11.57 6.00
C GLY A 77 -4.37 10.87 5.41
N ASN A 78 -4.18 9.87 4.59
CA ASN A 78 -5.24 9.16 3.89
C ASN A 78 -5.01 7.73 3.61
N PRO A 79 -6.01 7.22 2.94
CA PRO A 79 -7.16 6.64 3.54
C PRO A 79 -6.76 5.41 4.33
N LYS A 80 -7.48 5.17 5.41
CA LYS A 80 -7.24 4.05 6.30
C LYS A 80 -7.86 2.77 5.74
N ASN A 81 -7.44 1.62 6.27
CA ASN A 81 -8.11 0.37 6.00
C ASN A 81 -9.54 0.40 6.56
N PRO A 82 -10.59 0.31 5.74
CA PRO A 82 -11.97 0.40 6.21
C PRO A 82 -12.43 -0.80 7.04
N TYR A 83 -11.66 -1.87 7.06
CA TYR A 83 -11.90 -3.05 7.88
C TYR A 83 -11.14 -3.03 9.21
N GLY A 84 -10.26 -2.04 9.43
CA GLY A 84 -9.36 -2.00 10.57
C GLY A 84 -8.24 -3.03 10.47
N ASP A 85 -7.43 -3.14 11.51
CA ASP A 85 -6.40 -4.17 11.58
C ASP A 85 -6.98 -5.46 12.15
N GLN A 86 -7.20 -6.45 11.31
CA GLN A 86 -7.70 -7.77 11.69
C GLN A 86 -6.58 -8.74 12.06
N SER A 87 -5.31 -8.33 11.93
CA SER A 87 -4.16 -9.23 12.12
C SER A 87 -3.80 -9.48 13.58
N GLY A 88 -4.32 -8.69 14.52
CA GLY A 88 -4.08 -8.86 15.96
C GLY A 88 -2.64 -8.66 16.43
N GLY A 89 -1.76 -8.12 15.61
CA GLY A 89 -0.35 -8.04 15.93
C GLY A 89 0.37 -6.88 15.27
N GLY A 90 0.58 -5.89 16.01
CA GLY A 90 1.45 -4.77 16.04
C GLY A 90 2.63 -4.61 15.10
N ILE A 91 2.47 -4.68 13.79
CA ILE A 91 3.44 -4.11 12.86
C ILE A 91 2.70 -3.09 12.00
N GLY A 92 2.73 -1.87 12.42
CA GLY A 92 2.06 -0.77 11.74
C GLY A 92 1.02 -0.12 12.64
N THR A 93 0.55 1.02 12.26
CA THR A 93 -0.62 1.65 12.87
C THR A 93 -1.84 0.79 12.57
N ASP A 94 -2.68 0.56 13.56
CA ASP A 94 -3.88 -0.28 13.48
C ASP A 94 -4.81 0.08 12.32
N ASP A 95 -4.60 1.21 11.70
CA ASP A 95 -5.39 1.76 10.61
C ASP A 95 -4.60 2.05 9.32
N ALA A 96 -3.35 1.60 9.23
CA ALA A 96 -2.58 1.70 7.99
C ALA A 96 -3.30 0.97 6.85
N TYR A 97 -3.32 1.56 5.66
CA TYR A 97 -3.93 0.91 4.51
C TYR A 97 -2.92 0.17 3.62
N VAL A 98 -1.64 0.46 3.79
CA VAL A 98 -0.57 -0.18 3.02
C VAL A 98 0.35 -0.95 3.93
N ARG A 99 0.64 -2.19 3.58
CA ARG A 99 1.57 -3.06 4.30
C ARG A 99 2.67 -3.61 3.42
N THR A 100 3.82 -3.84 4.05
CA THR A 100 4.93 -4.59 3.44
C THR A 100 4.73 -6.10 3.60
N HIS A 101 5.41 -6.84 2.80
CA HIS A 101 5.84 -8.25 2.89
C HIS A 101 4.81 -9.36 3.05
N TYR A 102 3.55 -9.11 2.92
CA TYR A 102 2.63 -10.23 2.72
C TYR A 102 2.65 -10.59 1.23
N THR A 103 3.18 -11.73 0.93
CA THR A 103 3.39 -12.19 -0.44
C THR A 103 2.11 -12.35 -1.26
N ASN A 104 0.97 -12.44 -0.56
CA ASN A 104 -0.33 -12.47 -1.22
C ASN A 104 -1.44 -12.05 -0.24
N ALA A 105 -2.49 -11.45 -0.75
CA ALA A 105 -3.65 -11.04 0.03
C ALA A 105 -4.69 -12.19 0.13
N THR A 106 -4.24 -13.40 0.46
CA THR A 106 -5.11 -14.60 0.46
C THR A 106 -5.72 -14.92 1.82
N GLN A 107 -5.25 -14.28 2.87
CA GLN A 107 -5.70 -14.53 4.24
C GLN A 107 -6.70 -13.47 4.68
N ASP A 108 -7.80 -13.90 5.29
CA ASP A 108 -8.91 -13.00 5.66
C ASP A 108 -8.52 -11.91 6.67
N HIS A 109 -7.51 -12.16 7.53
CA HIS A 109 -7.06 -11.17 8.50
C HIS A 109 -6.31 -9.97 7.89
N ILE A 110 -5.93 -10.05 6.62
CA ILE A 110 -5.31 -8.92 5.90
C ILE A 110 -6.28 -8.20 4.97
N ILE A 111 -7.57 -8.48 5.09
CA ILE A 111 -8.60 -7.79 4.31
C ILE A 111 -8.46 -6.26 4.43
N GLY A 112 -8.57 -5.58 3.32
CA GLY A 112 -8.55 -4.13 3.23
C GLY A 112 -7.17 -3.49 3.15
N PHE A 113 -6.11 -4.21 3.46
CA PHE A 113 -4.74 -3.71 3.23
C PHE A 113 -4.36 -3.80 1.76
N VAL A 114 -3.63 -2.80 1.30
CA VAL A 114 -2.86 -2.89 0.07
C VAL A 114 -1.49 -3.43 0.43
N THR A 115 -1.19 -4.65 0.00
CA THR A 115 0.11 -5.26 0.25
C THR A 115 1.04 -4.99 -0.93
N VAL A 116 2.27 -4.57 -0.62
CA VAL A 116 3.29 -4.24 -1.62
C VAL A 116 4.55 -5.04 -1.32
N TYR A 117 5.09 -5.69 -2.33
CA TYR A 117 6.38 -6.37 -2.20
C TYR A 117 7.16 -6.34 -3.52
N THR A 118 8.47 -6.46 -3.42
CA THR A 118 9.36 -6.57 -4.58
C THR A 118 9.61 -8.04 -4.90
N LYS A 119 9.57 -8.36 -6.19
CA LYS A 119 9.94 -9.69 -6.71
C LYS A 119 11.20 -9.53 -7.55
N GLY A 120 12.29 -10.08 -7.05
CA GLY A 120 13.59 -9.79 -7.65
C GLY A 120 13.97 -8.31 -7.53
N SER A 121 14.83 -7.85 -8.41
CA SER A 121 15.30 -6.45 -8.43
C SER A 121 14.47 -5.52 -9.31
N ASN A 122 13.57 -6.05 -10.11
CA ASN A 122 12.96 -5.33 -11.22
C ASN A 122 11.42 -5.38 -11.28
N MET A 123 10.77 -5.85 -10.24
CA MET A 123 9.31 -5.94 -10.22
C MET A 123 8.75 -5.56 -8.86
N VAL A 124 7.67 -4.78 -8.86
CA VAL A 124 6.82 -4.51 -7.69
C VAL A 124 5.48 -5.16 -7.90
N ILE A 125 4.98 -5.82 -6.87
CA ILE A 125 3.68 -6.48 -6.87
C ILE A 125 2.78 -5.84 -5.84
N LEU A 126 1.54 -5.53 -6.25
CA LEU A 126 0.47 -5.03 -5.40
C LEU A 126 -0.66 -6.03 -5.34
N HIS A 127 -1.11 -6.31 -4.12
CA HIS A 127 -2.30 -7.10 -3.86
C HIS A 127 -3.23 -6.36 -2.92
N ALA A 128 -4.53 -6.57 -3.06
CA ALA A 128 -5.52 -6.17 -2.07
C ALA A 128 -6.69 -7.14 -2.07
N CYS A 129 -7.14 -7.55 -0.89
CA CYS A 129 -8.39 -8.26 -0.72
C CYS A 129 -9.47 -7.26 -0.31
N PHE A 130 -10.55 -7.18 -1.07
CA PHE A 130 -11.64 -6.25 -0.80
C PHE A 130 -12.91 -6.93 -0.25
N GLN A 131 -12.91 -8.25 -0.21
CA GLN A 131 -14.04 -9.06 0.27
C GLN A 131 -13.56 -10.44 0.70
N THR A 132 -14.10 -10.95 1.80
CA THR A 132 -13.88 -12.34 2.21
C THR A 132 -14.71 -13.33 1.38
N PRO A 133 -14.27 -14.57 1.17
CA PRO A 133 -12.96 -15.09 1.56
C PRO A 133 -11.84 -14.54 0.67
N CYS A 134 -10.75 -14.11 1.28
CA CYS A 134 -9.59 -13.59 0.54
C CYS A 134 -8.84 -14.68 -0.27
N SER A 135 -9.06 -15.94 0.03
CA SER A 135 -8.56 -17.06 -0.78
C SER A 135 -9.14 -17.10 -2.20
N LYS A 136 -10.32 -16.53 -2.40
CA LYS A 136 -10.98 -16.46 -3.71
C LYS A 136 -10.38 -15.33 -4.56
N SER A 137 -9.85 -15.69 -5.73
CA SER A 137 -9.16 -14.71 -6.61
C SER A 137 -10.07 -13.57 -7.05
N SER A 138 -11.37 -13.81 -7.25
CA SER A 138 -12.35 -12.76 -7.62
C SER A 138 -12.59 -11.71 -6.51
N ASN A 139 -12.13 -11.95 -5.29
CA ASN A 139 -12.21 -11.03 -4.16
C ASN A 139 -10.93 -10.21 -3.94
N ARG A 140 -9.98 -10.34 -4.86
CA ARG A 140 -8.66 -9.68 -4.78
C ARG A 140 -8.37 -8.84 -6.00
N LEU A 141 -7.56 -7.83 -5.80
CA LEU A 141 -6.89 -7.05 -6.85
C LEU A 141 -5.42 -7.44 -6.89
N TYR A 142 -4.87 -7.52 -8.08
CA TYR A 142 -3.47 -7.87 -8.32
C TYR A 142 -2.91 -7.04 -9.46
N ASN A 143 -1.74 -6.44 -9.25
CA ASN A 143 -0.98 -5.76 -10.29
C ASN A 143 0.51 -6.07 -10.17
N GLU A 144 1.16 -6.23 -11.30
CA GLU A 144 2.61 -6.28 -11.43
C GLU A 144 3.10 -5.03 -12.14
N ILE A 145 4.15 -4.42 -11.62
CA ILE A 145 4.80 -3.24 -12.21
C ILE A 145 6.26 -3.58 -12.44
N ALA A 146 6.67 -3.57 -13.71
CA ALA A 146 8.08 -3.71 -14.06
C ALA A 146 8.83 -2.43 -13.69
N LEU A 147 10.00 -2.59 -13.06
CA LEU A 147 10.92 -1.50 -12.74
C LEU A 147 11.99 -1.40 -13.85
N PRO A 148 12.42 -0.20 -14.20
CA PRO A 148 13.50 0.00 -15.14
C PRO A 148 14.83 -0.55 -14.67
#